data_0ba074104c89c78aa58ec1be0ada1fbf
#
_entry.id   0ba074104c89c78aa58ec1be0ada1fbf
#
_cell.length_a   1.000
_cell.length_b   1.000
_cell.length_c   1.000
_cell.angle_alpha   90.00
_cell.angle_beta   90.00
_cell.angle_gamma   90.00
#
_symmetry.space_group_name_H-M   'P 1'
#
loop_
_entity.id
_entity.type
_entity.pdbx_description
1 polymer ?
#
loop_
_entity_poly.entity_id
_entity_poly.type
_entity_poly.pdbx_seq_one_letter_code
_entity_poly.pdbx_strand_id
1 'polypeptide(L)'
;MKISNNFRLFCLIIGLFLYSNGLKASHYYFKQISLNEGLPSTVRCIYAEKKGFVWIGTKAGLGRFDGHELKHYIHQPDNPNSLPHNHVHQIMEDSLHNIWIMTDKGIARYRRRSDDFDVIKNRNNQNIIVNASCRINQGILFGARNKIYFYSYKDDSFTLLQDFTSDTQFSISFIGMWDAETLLCASRWQGVLLLNLRSGQVISPPFDCSKEIMEIMIDSRQRVWVAPYNNGIRCFSKDGTLLASYTTQNSQLNNDVVLCMTERDDHIWIGTDGGGINILDPGSNEMSILEHIPGNSYSLPVNSILCLHNDVNNNMWAGSIRGGLINIREISMKTYTDVVPGNDDGLSDNAVLSLYQDSVSDDIWIGTDGGGLNR
;
A
#
# COMPACT_ATOMS: atom_id res chain seq x y z
N MET A 1 31.69 27.92 -45.45
CA MET A 1 31.26 26.53 -45.50
C MET A 1 29.87 26.43 -44.88
N LYS A 2 28.81 26.25 -45.66
CA LYS A 2 27.41 26.16 -45.16
C LYS A 2 27.16 24.74 -44.67
N ILE A 3 27.04 24.55 -43.37
CA ILE A 3 26.62 23.28 -42.79
C ILE A 3 25.18 23.02 -43.24
N SER A 4 24.94 21.88 -43.90
CA SER A 4 23.64 21.54 -44.47
C SER A 4 22.57 21.44 -43.36
N ASN A 5 21.33 21.87 -43.65
CA ASN A 5 20.19 21.78 -42.73
C ASN A 5 19.94 20.34 -42.25
N ASN A 6 20.29 19.34 -43.03
CA ASN A 6 20.17 17.93 -42.66
C ASN A 6 21.16 17.51 -41.57
N PHE A 7 22.33 18.12 -41.46
CA PHE A 7 23.28 17.85 -40.39
C PHE A 7 22.83 18.48 -39.07
N ARG A 8 22.20 19.67 -39.11
CA ARG A 8 21.60 20.30 -37.95
C ARG A 8 20.38 19.50 -37.44
N LEU A 9 19.55 18.97 -38.32
CA LEU A 9 18.42 18.13 -38.00
C LEU A 9 18.88 16.79 -37.39
N PHE A 10 19.97 16.20 -37.93
CA PHE A 10 20.55 14.98 -37.42
C PHE A 10 21.17 15.16 -36.01
N CYS A 11 21.87 16.28 -35.77
CA CYS A 11 22.37 16.63 -34.41
C CYS A 11 21.25 16.93 -33.42
N LEU A 12 20.13 17.50 -33.88
CA LEU A 12 18.95 17.76 -33.04
C LEU A 12 18.21 16.45 -32.66
N ILE A 13 18.13 15.52 -33.59
CA ILE A 13 17.56 14.18 -33.36
C ILE A 13 18.48 13.36 -32.42
N ILE A 14 19.81 13.40 -32.61
CA ILE A 14 20.74 12.76 -31.69
C ILE A 14 20.71 13.44 -30.31
N GLY A 15 20.58 14.77 -30.23
CA GLY A 15 20.42 15.51 -29.01
C GLY A 15 19.11 15.14 -28.27
N LEU A 16 18.02 14.86 -28.99
CA LEU A 16 16.75 14.39 -28.42
C LEU A 16 16.82 12.92 -27.97
N PHE A 17 17.62 12.09 -28.65
CA PHE A 17 17.88 10.70 -28.20
C PHE A 17 18.86 10.61 -27.00
N LEU A 18 19.72 11.60 -26.79
CA LEU A 18 20.62 11.67 -25.64
C LEU A 18 19.94 12.28 -24.39
N TYR A 19 18.72 12.85 -24.56
CA TYR A 19 17.84 13.26 -23.45
C TYR A 19 16.81 12.18 -23.09
N SER A 20 17.05 10.92 -23.47
CA SER A 20 16.44 9.83 -22.73
C SER A 20 17.07 9.89 -21.34
N ASN A 21 16.37 10.53 -20.42
CA ASN A 21 16.61 10.33 -19.00
C ASN A 21 16.69 8.82 -18.81
N GLY A 22 17.91 8.29 -18.65
CA GLY A 22 18.07 6.92 -18.25
C GLY A 22 17.21 6.78 -17.01
N LEU A 23 16.13 6.03 -17.10
CA LEU A 23 15.38 5.53 -15.97
C LEU A 23 16.46 4.99 -15.04
N LYS A 24 16.73 5.70 -13.94
CA LYS A 24 17.49 5.12 -12.84
C LYS A 24 16.67 3.91 -12.45
N ALA A 25 17.14 2.74 -12.82
CA ALA A 25 16.56 1.50 -12.33
C ALA A 25 16.65 1.61 -10.80
N SER A 26 15.55 2.00 -10.17
CA SER A 26 15.47 2.06 -8.72
C SER A 26 15.67 0.64 -8.23
N HIS A 27 16.81 0.37 -7.60
CA HIS A 27 17.04 -0.93 -7.03
C HIS A 27 16.33 -0.99 -5.68
N TYR A 28 15.43 -1.94 -5.53
CA TYR A 28 14.72 -2.19 -4.28
C TYR A 28 15.37 -3.34 -3.54
N TYR A 29 15.52 -3.18 -2.24
CA TYR A 29 15.86 -4.24 -1.31
C TYR A 29 14.60 -4.72 -0.61
N PHE A 30 14.41 -6.04 -0.56
CA PHE A 30 13.26 -6.70 0.05
C PHE A 30 13.69 -7.45 1.30
N LYS A 31 13.25 -7.01 2.48
CA LYS A 31 13.41 -7.77 3.72
C LYS A 31 12.08 -8.44 4.05
N GLN A 32 12.03 -9.75 3.94
CA GLN A 32 10.87 -10.54 4.34
C GLN A 32 10.94 -10.87 5.83
N ILE A 33 9.84 -10.62 6.54
CA ILE A 33 9.60 -11.04 7.91
C ILE A 33 8.56 -12.17 7.83
N SER A 34 9.01 -13.40 8.06
CA SER A 34 8.25 -14.61 7.75
C SER A 34 7.75 -15.35 9.00
N LEU A 35 7.18 -16.54 8.78
CA LEU A 35 6.73 -17.45 9.84
C LEU A 35 7.82 -17.84 10.83
N ASN A 36 9.07 -17.89 10.43
CA ASN A 36 10.21 -18.19 11.31
C ASN A 36 10.39 -17.12 12.40
N GLU A 37 9.87 -15.92 12.16
CA GLU A 37 9.85 -14.82 13.12
C GLU A 37 8.50 -14.72 13.87
N GLY A 38 7.65 -15.76 13.76
CA GLY A 38 6.37 -15.86 14.48
C GLY A 38 5.19 -15.13 13.84
N LEU A 39 5.34 -14.57 12.64
CA LEU A 39 4.24 -13.89 11.94
C LEU A 39 3.39 -14.90 11.16
N PRO A 40 2.04 -14.85 11.22
CA PRO A 40 1.18 -15.59 10.32
C PRO A 40 1.48 -15.28 8.86
N SER A 41 1.40 -16.28 7.99
CA SER A 41 1.77 -16.17 6.57
C SER A 41 0.94 -15.16 5.77
N THR A 42 -0.26 -14.80 6.25
CA THR A 42 -1.15 -13.85 5.58
C THR A 42 -1.32 -12.58 6.40
N VAL A 43 -0.81 -11.46 5.87
CA VAL A 43 -0.93 -10.12 6.44
C VAL A 43 -2.04 -9.37 5.71
N ARG A 44 -3.03 -8.87 6.45
CA ARG A 44 -4.22 -8.22 5.90
C ARG A 44 -4.18 -6.70 5.93
N CYS A 45 -3.56 -6.14 6.94
CA CYS A 45 -3.38 -4.69 7.08
C CYS A 45 -2.10 -4.38 7.83
N ILE A 46 -1.53 -3.22 7.55
CA ILE A 46 -0.29 -2.73 8.12
C ILE A 46 -0.48 -1.28 8.50
N TYR A 47 0.11 -0.89 9.62
CA TYR A 47 0.28 0.51 9.98
C TYR A 47 1.66 0.71 10.62
N ALA A 48 2.49 1.55 10.01
CA ALA A 48 3.80 1.93 10.56
C ALA A 48 3.68 3.30 11.26
N GLU A 49 3.86 3.32 12.58
CA GLU A 49 3.76 4.55 13.35
C GLU A 49 5.07 5.35 13.34
N LYS A 50 4.97 6.67 13.53
CA LYS A 50 6.13 7.58 13.57
C LYS A 50 7.19 7.19 14.60
N LYS A 51 6.82 6.44 15.64
CA LYS A 51 7.73 5.95 16.68
C LYS A 51 8.55 4.73 16.26
N GLY A 52 8.37 4.23 15.05
CA GLY A 52 9.14 3.13 14.48
C GLY A 52 8.53 1.75 14.66
N PHE A 53 7.42 1.60 15.36
CA PHE A 53 6.70 0.32 15.44
C PHE A 53 5.86 0.09 14.18
N VAL A 54 5.85 -1.16 13.70
CA VAL A 54 4.98 -1.60 12.62
C VAL A 54 3.92 -2.54 13.18
N TRP A 55 2.66 -2.14 13.05
CA TRP A 55 1.50 -2.92 13.47
C TRP A 55 1.01 -3.76 12.30
N ILE A 56 0.70 -5.02 12.56
CA ILE A 56 0.44 -6.02 11.54
C ILE A 56 -0.85 -6.76 11.90
N GLY A 57 -1.89 -6.56 11.11
CA GLY A 57 -3.17 -7.22 11.30
C GLY A 57 -3.25 -8.53 10.51
N THR A 58 -3.66 -9.59 11.18
CA THR A 58 -3.79 -10.93 10.60
C THR A 58 -5.12 -11.57 11.00
N LYS A 59 -5.40 -12.78 10.52
CA LYS A 59 -6.53 -13.60 10.99
C LYS A 59 -6.27 -14.26 12.35
N ALA A 60 -5.01 -14.29 12.81
CA ALA A 60 -4.60 -14.97 14.03
C ALA A 60 -4.23 -14.01 15.17
N GLY A 61 -4.46 -12.72 15.00
CA GLY A 61 -4.17 -11.68 15.98
C GLY A 61 -3.48 -10.47 15.37
N LEU A 62 -2.91 -9.66 16.25
CA LEU A 62 -2.18 -8.44 15.96
C LEU A 62 -0.70 -8.64 16.28
N GLY A 63 0.18 -8.27 15.37
CA GLY A 63 1.62 -8.17 15.60
C GLY A 63 2.05 -6.74 15.81
N ARG A 64 3.05 -6.51 16.66
CA ARG A 64 3.81 -5.26 16.75
C ARG A 64 5.29 -5.57 16.57
N PHE A 65 5.85 -5.09 15.49
CA PHE A 65 7.25 -5.27 15.14
C PHE A 65 8.05 -3.99 15.43
N ASP A 66 9.18 -4.12 16.11
CA ASP A 66 10.04 -2.99 16.50
C ASP A 66 11.32 -2.86 15.63
N GLY A 67 11.42 -3.70 14.59
CA GLY A 67 12.62 -3.80 13.74
C GLY A 67 13.47 -5.03 14.05
N HIS A 68 13.33 -5.62 15.25
CA HIS A 68 14.06 -6.79 15.73
C HIS A 68 13.12 -7.91 16.20
N GLU A 69 12.17 -7.58 17.04
CA GLU A 69 11.25 -8.54 17.66
C GLU A 69 9.80 -8.29 17.25
N LEU A 70 9.04 -9.38 17.18
CA LEU A 70 7.62 -9.36 16.90
C LEU A 70 6.84 -9.74 18.17
N LYS A 71 6.13 -8.78 18.74
CA LYS A 71 5.20 -9.03 19.83
C LYS A 71 3.82 -9.37 19.31
N HIS A 72 3.21 -10.45 19.84
CA HIS A 72 1.88 -10.91 19.46
C HIS A 72 0.82 -10.55 20.51
N TYR A 73 -0.34 -10.13 20.02
CA TYR A 73 -1.53 -9.89 20.81
C TYR A 73 -2.68 -10.71 20.24
N ILE A 74 -3.36 -11.45 21.10
CA ILE A 74 -4.49 -12.30 20.74
C ILE A 74 -5.69 -11.98 21.63
N HIS A 75 -6.87 -12.37 21.15
CA HIS A 75 -8.08 -12.36 21.96
C HIS A 75 -7.99 -13.39 23.08
N GLN A 76 -8.29 -12.95 24.30
CA GLN A 76 -8.37 -13.78 25.51
C GLN A 76 -9.77 -13.62 26.12
N PRO A 77 -10.63 -14.65 26.11
CA PRO A 77 -12.03 -14.53 26.53
C PRO A 77 -12.21 -13.96 27.94
N ASP A 78 -11.33 -14.33 28.86
CA ASP A 78 -11.40 -13.93 30.28
C ASP A 78 -10.65 -12.62 30.58
N ASN A 79 -10.05 -11.99 29.57
CA ASN A 79 -9.31 -10.74 29.73
C ASN A 79 -9.99 -9.60 28.97
N PRO A 80 -10.70 -8.69 29.67
CA PRO A 80 -11.42 -7.58 29.03
C PRO A 80 -10.48 -6.56 28.36
N ASN A 81 -9.18 -6.60 28.69
CA ASN A 81 -8.15 -5.74 28.11
C ASN A 81 -7.39 -6.40 26.96
N SER A 82 -7.89 -7.52 26.45
CA SER A 82 -7.37 -8.15 25.22
C SER A 82 -8.11 -7.67 23.98
N LEU A 83 -7.63 -8.06 22.79
CA LEU A 83 -8.33 -7.79 21.53
C LEU A 83 -9.77 -8.32 21.55
N PRO A 84 -10.75 -7.62 20.95
CA PRO A 84 -12.13 -8.13 20.83
C PRO A 84 -12.23 -9.43 20.02
N HIS A 85 -11.32 -9.62 19.06
CA HIS A 85 -11.24 -10.81 18.19
C HIS A 85 -9.86 -10.92 17.53
N ASN A 86 -9.45 -12.13 17.13
CA ASN A 86 -8.16 -12.35 16.48
C ASN A 86 -8.12 -11.87 15.02
N HIS A 87 -9.26 -11.83 14.33
CA HIS A 87 -9.28 -11.35 12.96
C HIS A 87 -9.22 -9.81 12.95
N VAL A 88 -8.02 -9.28 12.70
CA VAL A 88 -7.74 -7.85 12.54
C VAL A 88 -7.76 -7.51 11.05
N HIS A 89 -8.60 -6.56 10.66
CA HIS A 89 -8.76 -6.18 9.25
C HIS A 89 -8.39 -4.73 8.94
N GLN A 90 -8.29 -3.85 9.95
CA GLN A 90 -7.78 -2.50 9.77
C GLN A 90 -7.07 -2.00 11.02
N ILE A 91 -6.03 -1.19 10.83
CA ILE A 91 -5.27 -0.51 11.87
C ILE A 91 -5.10 0.94 11.43
N MET A 92 -5.25 1.89 12.34
CA MET A 92 -5.01 3.30 12.07
C MET A 92 -4.48 4.04 13.30
N GLU A 93 -3.80 5.16 13.07
CA GLU A 93 -3.43 6.12 14.10
C GLU A 93 -4.33 7.35 13.98
N ASP A 94 -4.88 7.80 15.10
CA ASP A 94 -5.69 9.02 15.15
C ASP A 94 -4.82 10.29 15.28
N SER A 95 -5.47 11.46 15.29
CA SER A 95 -4.79 12.74 15.42
C SER A 95 -4.14 12.97 16.79
N LEU A 96 -4.49 12.16 17.78
CA LEU A 96 -3.95 12.15 19.16
C LEU A 96 -2.87 11.07 19.34
N HIS A 97 -2.44 10.43 18.26
CA HIS A 97 -1.46 9.35 18.24
C HIS A 97 -1.89 8.06 18.98
N ASN A 98 -3.20 7.81 19.11
CA ASN A 98 -3.69 6.53 19.56
C ASN A 98 -3.77 5.54 18.38
N ILE A 99 -3.42 4.28 18.64
CA ILE A 99 -3.55 3.20 17.68
C ILE A 99 -4.90 2.53 17.88
N TRP A 100 -5.67 2.47 16.81
CA TRP A 100 -6.98 1.86 16.73
C TRP A 100 -6.92 0.57 15.94
N ILE A 101 -7.51 -0.47 16.47
CA ILE A 101 -7.52 -1.82 15.89
C ILE A 101 -8.97 -2.24 15.66
N MET A 102 -9.32 -2.49 14.40
CA MET A 102 -10.64 -2.94 13.98
C MET A 102 -10.63 -4.44 13.76
N THR A 103 -11.56 -5.12 14.42
CA THR A 103 -11.69 -6.57 14.37
C THR A 103 -13.12 -6.99 14.02
N ASP A 104 -13.32 -8.26 13.66
CA ASP A 104 -14.66 -8.79 13.34
C ASP A 104 -15.68 -8.70 14.47
N LYS A 105 -15.25 -8.45 15.72
CA LYS A 105 -16.15 -8.37 16.87
C LYS A 105 -16.06 -7.06 17.65
N GLY A 106 -15.37 -6.06 17.12
CA GLY A 106 -15.32 -4.75 17.76
C GLY A 106 -14.05 -3.97 17.48
N ILE A 107 -13.97 -2.80 18.08
CA ILE A 107 -12.87 -1.86 17.97
C ILE A 107 -12.11 -1.86 19.28
N ALA A 108 -10.78 -1.83 19.22
CA ALA A 108 -9.91 -1.65 20.36
C ALA A 108 -8.98 -0.44 20.15
N ARG A 109 -8.68 0.28 21.23
CA ARG A 109 -7.66 1.32 21.29
C ARG A 109 -6.49 0.80 22.11
N TYR A 110 -5.28 0.85 21.54
CA TYR A 110 -4.08 0.40 22.24
C TYR A 110 -3.68 1.37 23.36
N ARG A 111 -3.45 0.85 24.55
CA ARG A 111 -2.98 1.60 25.72
C ARG A 111 -1.46 1.41 25.89
N ARG A 112 -0.70 2.41 25.48
CA ARG A 112 0.77 2.35 25.47
C ARG A 112 1.39 2.13 26.85
N ARG A 113 0.75 2.61 27.93
CA ARG A 113 1.30 2.56 29.30
C ARG A 113 1.22 1.16 29.89
N SER A 114 0.12 0.46 29.65
CA SER A 114 -0.14 -0.90 30.16
C SER A 114 0.18 -2.00 29.15
N ASP A 115 0.44 -1.61 27.89
CA ASP A 115 0.71 -2.51 26.78
C ASP A 115 -0.42 -3.53 26.52
N ASP A 116 -1.66 -3.05 26.59
CA ASP A 116 -2.91 -3.78 26.43
C ASP A 116 -3.95 -2.94 25.67
N PHE A 117 -5.23 -3.32 25.69
CA PHE A 117 -6.27 -2.71 24.89
C PHE A 117 -7.46 -2.25 25.70
N ASP A 118 -8.03 -1.13 25.28
CA ASP A 118 -9.32 -0.62 25.71
C ASP A 118 -10.35 -0.96 24.61
N VAL A 119 -11.31 -1.83 24.92
CA VAL A 119 -12.37 -2.23 23.97
C VAL A 119 -13.46 -1.17 23.96
N ILE A 120 -13.57 -0.46 22.85
CA ILE A 120 -14.47 0.68 22.75
C ILE A 120 -15.88 0.21 22.39
N LYS A 121 -16.87 0.64 23.18
CA LYS A 121 -18.28 0.25 23.05
C LYS A 121 -19.15 1.48 22.80
N ASN A 122 -20.33 1.26 22.23
CA ASN A 122 -21.34 2.30 22.10
C ASN A 122 -22.01 2.62 23.45
N ARG A 123 -22.88 3.63 23.48
CA ARG A 123 -23.63 4.05 24.68
C ARG A 123 -24.48 2.94 25.31
N ASN A 124 -24.83 1.90 24.54
CA ASN A 124 -25.59 0.74 25.02
C ASN A 124 -24.66 -0.39 25.50
N ASN A 125 -23.38 -0.12 25.71
CA ASN A 125 -22.36 -1.09 26.10
C ASN A 125 -22.18 -2.26 25.11
N GLN A 126 -22.44 -2.02 23.82
CA GLN A 126 -22.30 -3.00 22.76
C GLN A 126 -21.08 -2.70 21.89
N ASN A 127 -20.41 -3.74 21.42
CA ASN A 127 -19.35 -3.61 20.45
C ASN A 127 -19.90 -3.11 19.08
N ILE A 128 -19.19 -2.20 18.44
CA ILE A 128 -19.47 -1.77 17.07
C ILE A 128 -18.53 -2.52 16.13
N ILE A 129 -19.08 -3.25 15.18
CA ILE A 129 -18.31 -3.94 14.14
C ILE A 129 -18.20 -2.99 12.96
N VAL A 130 -16.98 -2.59 12.61
CA VAL A 130 -16.69 -1.63 11.55
C VAL A 130 -15.84 -2.27 10.46
N ASN A 131 -16.03 -1.85 9.22
CA ASN A 131 -15.29 -2.37 8.07
C ASN A 131 -14.36 -1.31 7.48
N ALA A 132 -14.58 -0.04 7.78
CA ALA A 132 -13.82 1.08 7.26
C ALA A 132 -13.73 2.20 8.27
N SER A 133 -12.66 2.98 8.23
CA SER A 133 -12.48 4.17 9.06
C SER A 133 -11.80 5.30 8.30
N CYS A 134 -12.15 6.53 8.65
CA CYS A 134 -11.54 7.74 8.12
C CYS A 134 -11.30 8.73 9.25
N ARG A 135 -10.05 9.18 9.38
CA ARG A 135 -9.64 10.19 10.36
C ARG A 135 -10.05 11.57 9.89
N ILE A 136 -10.64 12.34 10.82
CA ILE A 136 -10.88 13.77 10.67
C ILE A 136 -10.32 14.53 11.88
N ASN A 137 -10.25 15.85 11.81
CA ASN A 137 -9.61 16.65 12.87
C ASN A 137 -10.24 16.46 14.26
N GLN A 138 -11.56 16.27 14.32
CA GLN A 138 -12.32 16.23 15.58
C GLN A 138 -12.59 14.81 16.09
N GLY A 139 -12.24 13.78 15.32
CA GLY A 139 -12.57 12.41 15.65
C GLY A 139 -12.31 11.43 14.52
N ILE A 140 -13.05 10.35 14.54
CA ILE A 140 -12.96 9.29 13.55
C ILE A 140 -14.36 8.97 13.02
N LEU A 141 -14.48 8.88 11.71
CA LEU A 141 -15.68 8.32 11.06
C LEU A 141 -15.48 6.82 10.89
N PHE A 142 -16.49 6.05 11.24
CA PHE A 142 -16.48 4.59 11.14
C PHE A 142 -17.64 4.11 10.27
N GLY A 143 -17.33 3.32 9.26
CA GLY A 143 -18.30 2.59 8.42
C GLY A 143 -18.58 1.21 9.02
N ALA A 144 -19.80 1.00 9.49
CA ALA A 144 -20.24 -0.22 10.14
C ALA A 144 -21.42 -0.84 9.37
N ARG A 145 -21.14 -1.80 8.50
CA ARG A 145 -22.14 -2.35 7.57
C ARG A 145 -22.84 -1.22 6.78
N ASN A 146 -24.09 -0.93 7.12
CA ASN A 146 -24.94 0.10 6.51
C ASN A 146 -25.06 1.39 7.36
N LYS A 147 -24.13 1.63 8.28
CA LYS A 147 -24.18 2.79 9.20
C LYS A 147 -22.87 3.54 9.19
N ILE A 148 -22.95 4.85 9.37
CA ILE A 148 -21.78 5.70 9.65
C ILE A 148 -21.90 6.19 11.08
N TYR A 149 -20.84 5.94 11.85
CA TYR A 149 -20.69 6.46 13.20
C TYR A 149 -19.56 7.50 13.22
N PHE A 150 -19.74 8.50 14.06
CA PHE A 150 -18.70 9.43 14.43
C PHE A 150 -18.26 9.17 15.86
N TYR A 151 -16.97 8.97 16.05
CA TYR A 151 -16.34 8.93 17.36
C TYR A 151 -15.71 10.29 17.64
N SER A 152 -16.18 10.97 18.70
CA SER A 152 -15.70 12.28 19.13
C SER A 152 -14.54 12.12 20.11
N TYR A 153 -13.39 12.74 19.81
CA TYR A 153 -12.25 12.78 20.74
C TYR A 153 -12.58 13.53 22.03
N LYS A 154 -13.45 14.55 21.94
CA LYS A 154 -13.85 15.37 23.09
C LYS A 154 -14.72 14.60 24.08
N ASP A 155 -15.66 13.82 23.55
CA ASP A 155 -16.71 13.18 24.36
C ASP A 155 -16.40 11.70 24.64
N ASP A 156 -15.32 11.16 24.07
CA ASP A 156 -14.92 9.74 24.12
C ASP A 156 -16.10 8.81 23.83
N SER A 157 -16.91 9.15 22.83
CA SER A 157 -18.19 8.45 22.55
C SER A 157 -18.56 8.42 21.10
N PHE A 158 -19.38 7.42 20.72
CA PHE A 158 -19.94 7.28 19.40
C PHE A 158 -21.27 8.00 19.25
N THR A 159 -21.47 8.63 18.09
CA THR A 159 -22.74 9.16 17.61
C THR A 159 -23.06 8.54 16.26
N LEU A 160 -24.29 8.03 16.07
CA LEU A 160 -24.75 7.58 14.77
C LEU A 160 -25.03 8.81 13.90
N LEU A 161 -24.34 8.92 12.75
CA LEU A 161 -24.53 10.01 11.79
C LEU A 161 -25.52 9.64 10.70
N GLN A 162 -25.43 8.42 10.16
CA GLN A 162 -26.24 7.96 9.04
C GLN A 162 -26.57 6.48 9.18
N ASP A 163 -27.80 6.13 8.80
CA ASP A 163 -28.30 4.77 8.71
C ASP A 163 -28.92 4.55 7.33
N PHE A 164 -28.34 3.64 6.54
CA PHE A 164 -28.78 3.29 5.18
C PHE A 164 -29.75 2.12 5.15
N THR A 165 -30.32 1.69 6.30
CA THR A 165 -31.17 0.50 6.39
C THR A 165 -32.49 0.63 5.62
N SER A 166 -32.99 1.84 5.40
CA SER A 166 -34.29 2.07 4.75
C SER A 166 -34.24 1.97 3.24
N ASP A 167 -33.08 2.22 2.59
CA ASP A 167 -33.06 2.44 1.14
C ASP A 167 -32.22 1.41 0.37
N THR A 168 -31.20 0.83 0.99
CA THR A 168 -30.29 -0.11 0.29
C THR A 168 -29.67 -1.08 1.29
N GLN A 169 -29.35 -2.30 0.83
CA GLN A 169 -28.48 -3.22 1.57
C GLN A 169 -27.00 -2.79 1.46
N PHE A 170 -26.73 -1.48 1.43
CA PHE A 170 -25.39 -0.93 1.19
C PHE A 170 -24.44 -1.30 2.33
N SER A 171 -23.50 -2.18 2.03
CA SER A 171 -22.49 -2.63 3.00
C SER A 171 -21.17 -1.89 2.76
N ILE A 172 -20.85 -0.97 3.66
CA ILE A 172 -19.67 -0.13 3.58
C ILE A 172 -18.40 -0.99 3.71
N SER A 173 -17.50 -0.88 2.76
CA SER A 173 -16.17 -1.50 2.76
C SER A 173 -15.03 -0.49 2.76
N PHE A 174 -15.29 0.75 2.35
CA PHE A 174 -14.34 1.85 2.36
C PHE A 174 -15.07 3.16 2.67
N ILE A 175 -14.38 4.08 3.38
CA ILE A 175 -14.78 5.47 3.55
C ILE A 175 -13.56 6.39 3.44
N GLY A 176 -13.74 7.56 2.84
CA GLY A 176 -12.70 8.59 2.72
C GLY A 176 -13.33 9.97 2.52
N MET A 177 -12.64 11.03 2.95
CA MET A 177 -13.14 12.39 2.73
C MET A 177 -13.04 12.75 1.25
N TRP A 178 -14.21 13.03 0.65
CA TRP A 178 -14.30 13.57 -0.70
C TRP A 178 -13.91 15.05 -0.75
N ASP A 179 -14.43 15.80 0.20
CA ASP A 179 -14.09 17.19 0.49
C ASP A 179 -14.28 17.47 1.99
N ALA A 180 -14.29 18.72 2.40
CA ALA A 180 -14.38 19.11 3.82
C ALA A 180 -15.70 18.66 4.51
N GLU A 181 -16.79 18.47 3.74
CA GLU A 181 -18.12 18.17 4.26
C GLU A 181 -18.73 16.90 3.67
N THR A 182 -18.10 16.30 2.69
CA THR A 182 -18.62 15.14 1.96
C THR A 182 -17.74 13.91 2.19
N LEU A 183 -18.36 12.80 2.56
CA LEU A 183 -17.74 11.51 2.73
C LEU A 183 -18.02 10.64 1.50
N LEU A 184 -16.98 10.08 0.91
CA LEU A 184 -17.09 9.00 -0.05
C LEU A 184 -17.25 7.69 0.71
N CYS A 185 -18.31 6.96 0.39
CA CYS A 185 -18.57 5.62 0.92
C CYS A 185 -18.59 4.62 -0.23
N ALA A 186 -17.77 3.59 -0.17
CA ALA A 186 -17.78 2.52 -1.16
C ALA A 186 -18.22 1.20 -0.55
N SER A 187 -18.96 0.45 -1.34
CA SER A 187 -19.36 -0.93 -1.05
C SER A 187 -18.73 -1.85 -2.08
N ARG A 188 -18.24 -3.01 -1.61
CA ARG A 188 -17.67 -4.02 -2.51
C ARG A 188 -18.66 -4.46 -3.61
N TRP A 189 -19.96 -4.41 -3.35
CA TRP A 189 -20.99 -4.98 -4.24
C TRP A 189 -22.05 -4.00 -4.76
N GLN A 190 -22.09 -2.78 -4.20
CA GLN A 190 -23.12 -1.78 -4.53
C GLN A 190 -22.55 -0.47 -5.08
N GLY A 191 -21.24 -0.41 -5.34
CA GLY A 191 -20.60 0.78 -5.91
C GLY A 191 -20.26 1.85 -4.88
N VAL A 192 -20.37 3.12 -5.27
CA VAL A 192 -19.96 4.29 -4.49
C VAL A 192 -21.14 5.22 -4.24
N LEU A 193 -21.18 5.83 -3.06
CA LEU A 193 -22.09 6.90 -2.67
C LEU A 193 -21.27 8.07 -2.09
N LEU A 194 -21.79 9.29 -2.22
CA LEU A 194 -21.30 10.47 -1.53
C LEU A 194 -22.32 10.87 -0.46
N LEU A 195 -21.88 11.02 0.78
CA LEU A 195 -22.69 11.44 1.92
C LEU A 195 -22.26 12.84 2.37
N ASN A 196 -23.15 13.82 2.29
CA ASN A 196 -22.91 15.12 2.91
C ASN A 196 -23.10 15.00 4.43
N LEU A 197 -22.05 15.23 5.19
CA LEU A 197 -22.02 15.04 6.66
C LEU A 197 -22.86 16.07 7.43
N ARG A 198 -23.14 17.22 6.82
CA ARG A 198 -23.96 18.28 7.44
C ARG A 198 -25.45 18.08 7.23
N SER A 199 -25.86 17.78 6.01
CA SER A 199 -27.27 17.62 5.65
C SER A 199 -27.81 16.19 5.77
N GLY A 200 -26.90 15.18 5.81
CA GLY A 200 -27.24 13.77 5.70
C GLY A 200 -27.68 13.34 4.30
N GLN A 201 -27.58 14.24 3.30
CA GLN A 201 -27.99 13.94 1.93
C GLN A 201 -27.01 12.94 1.30
N VAL A 202 -27.57 11.92 0.65
CA VAL A 202 -26.81 10.92 -0.13
C VAL A 202 -27.00 11.19 -1.59
N ILE A 203 -25.91 11.27 -2.34
CA ILE A 203 -25.90 11.48 -3.80
C ILE A 203 -25.00 10.45 -4.49
N SER A 204 -25.27 10.19 -5.76
CA SER A 204 -24.38 9.39 -6.60
C SER A 204 -23.09 10.17 -6.89
N PRO A 205 -21.92 9.49 -6.99
CA PRO A 205 -20.71 10.15 -7.45
C PRO A 205 -20.85 10.62 -8.89
N PRO A 206 -20.09 11.62 -9.32
CA PRO A 206 -20.17 12.15 -10.69
C PRO A 206 -19.51 11.23 -11.74
N PHE A 207 -18.96 10.08 -11.34
CA PHE A 207 -18.33 9.11 -12.23
C PHE A 207 -19.06 7.76 -12.20
N ASP A 208 -19.03 7.07 -13.34
CA ASP A 208 -19.53 5.71 -13.44
C ASP A 208 -18.44 4.71 -13.06
N CYS A 209 -18.66 3.98 -11.98
CA CYS A 209 -17.79 2.90 -11.54
C CYS A 209 -18.58 1.58 -11.50
N SER A 210 -17.85 0.47 -11.66
CA SER A 210 -18.41 -0.87 -11.44
C SER A 210 -19.05 -0.98 -10.06
N LYS A 211 -20.06 -1.84 -9.95
CA LYS A 211 -20.61 -2.19 -8.63
C LYS A 211 -19.66 -3.07 -7.80
N GLU A 212 -18.79 -3.82 -8.46
CA GLU A 212 -17.81 -4.70 -7.79
C GLU A 212 -16.49 -3.98 -7.61
N ILE A 213 -16.31 -3.31 -6.48
CA ILE A 213 -15.12 -2.52 -6.16
C ILE A 213 -14.25 -3.28 -5.17
N MET A 214 -13.01 -3.57 -5.56
CA MET A 214 -12.01 -4.20 -4.71
C MET A 214 -11.30 -3.18 -3.83
N GLU A 215 -10.90 -2.04 -4.43
CA GLU A 215 -10.17 -0.97 -3.76
C GLU A 215 -10.56 0.39 -4.34
N ILE A 216 -10.49 1.43 -3.53
CA ILE A 216 -10.68 2.82 -3.94
C ILE A 216 -9.75 3.71 -3.12
N MET A 217 -9.15 4.68 -3.78
CA MET A 217 -8.21 5.61 -3.15
C MET A 217 -8.40 7.02 -3.72
N ILE A 218 -8.24 8.02 -2.89
CA ILE A 218 -8.12 9.43 -3.29
C ILE A 218 -6.65 9.82 -3.10
N ASP A 219 -5.99 10.23 -4.17
CA ASP A 219 -4.58 10.62 -4.14
C ASP A 219 -4.37 12.08 -3.66
N SER A 220 -3.12 12.48 -3.46
CA SER A 220 -2.74 13.82 -3.03
C SER A 220 -3.20 14.94 -3.98
N ARG A 221 -3.35 14.61 -5.27
CA ARG A 221 -3.87 15.51 -6.33
C ARG A 221 -5.40 15.49 -6.42
N GLN A 222 -6.07 14.85 -5.46
CA GLN A 222 -7.52 14.73 -5.39
C GLN A 222 -8.16 13.97 -6.57
N ARG A 223 -7.41 13.07 -7.22
CA ARG A 223 -7.94 12.15 -8.22
C ARG A 223 -8.49 10.91 -7.50
N VAL A 224 -9.50 10.30 -8.08
CA VAL A 224 -10.13 9.08 -7.53
C VAL A 224 -9.68 7.87 -8.34
N TRP A 225 -8.98 6.97 -7.67
CA TRP A 225 -8.55 5.70 -8.22
C TRP A 225 -9.50 4.60 -7.78
N VAL A 226 -10.03 3.86 -8.73
CA VAL A 226 -10.97 2.77 -8.49
C VAL A 226 -10.43 1.50 -9.12
N ALA A 227 -10.37 0.43 -8.34
CA ALA A 227 -10.05 -0.91 -8.81
C ALA A 227 -11.32 -1.77 -8.82
N PRO A 228 -11.99 -1.94 -9.96
CA PRO A 228 -13.07 -2.91 -10.11
C PRO A 228 -12.51 -4.34 -10.04
N TYR A 229 -13.34 -5.30 -9.65
CA TYR A 229 -12.92 -6.70 -9.64
C TYR A 229 -12.48 -7.18 -11.04
N ASN A 230 -11.27 -7.72 -11.14
CA ASN A 230 -10.69 -8.28 -12.37
C ASN A 230 -10.78 -7.36 -13.60
N ASN A 231 -10.58 -6.05 -13.40
CA ASN A 231 -10.70 -5.05 -14.48
C ASN A 231 -9.69 -3.89 -14.30
N GLY A 232 -8.51 -4.19 -13.76
CA GLY A 232 -7.42 -3.25 -13.55
C GLY A 232 -7.80 -2.06 -12.69
N ILE A 233 -7.38 -0.85 -13.08
CA ILE A 233 -7.66 0.39 -12.35
C ILE A 233 -8.15 1.49 -13.29
N ARG A 234 -8.96 2.40 -12.75
CA ARG A 234 -9.43 3.62 -13.42
C ARG A 234 -9.15 4.83 -12.55
N CYS A 235 -8.75 5.92 -13.19
CA CYS A 235 -8.51 7.20 -12.55
C CYS A 235 -9.54 8.22 -13.02
N PHE A 236 -10.22 8.87 -12.08
CA PHE A 236 -11.18 9.91 -12.35
C PHE A 236 -10.77 11.23 -11.69
N SER A 237 -11.10 12.34 -12.32
CA SER A 237 -11.11 13.64 -11.65
C SER A 237 -12.34 13.76 -10.75
N LYS A 238 -12.35 14.75 -9.86
CA LYS A 238 -13.50 14.97 -8.95
C LYS A 238 -14.79 15.35 -9.66
N ASP A 239 -14.73 15.92 -10.86
CA ASP A 239 -15.91 16.23 -11.68
C ASP A 239 -16.47 15.01 -12.41
N GLY A 240 -15.80 13.85 -12.29
CA GLY A 240 -16.25 12.58 -12.87
C GLY A 240 -15.63 12.26 -14.24
N THR A 241 -14.76 13.10 -14.75
CA THR A 241 -14.06 12.83 -16.02
C THR A 241 -13.11 11.64 -15.84
N LEU A 242 -13.20 10.63 -16.71
CA LEU A 242 -12.24 9.53 -16.78
C LEU A 242 -10.92 10.08 -17.34
N LEU A 243 -9.88 10.08 -16.51
CA LEU A 243 -8.54 10.56 -16.88
C LEU A 243 -7.69 9.45 -17.50
N ALA A 244 -7.77 8.24 -16.97
CA ALA A 244 -7.00 7.10 -17.44
C ALA A 244 -7.63 5.77 -17.02
N SER A 245 -7.29 4.71 -17.75
CA SER A 245 -7.66 3.33 -17.42
C SER A 245 -6.51 2.40 -17.79
N TYR A 246 -6.13 1.53 -16.85
CA TYR A 246 -5.01 0.62 -17.00
C TYR A 246 -5.46 -0.82 -16.76
N THR A 247 -5.25 -1.66 -17.76
CA THR A 247 -5.51 -3.11 -17.73
C THR A 247 -4.34 -3.84 -18.37
N THR A 248 -4.30 -5.14 -18.21
CA THR A 248 -3.32 -6.02 -18.87
C THR A 248 -3.38 -5.94 -20.40
N GLN A 249 -4.49 -5.43 -20.96
CA GLN A 249 -4.70 -5.33 -22.41
C GLN A 249 -4.24 -4.00 -23.00
N ASN A 250 -4.22 -2.92 -22.22
CA ASN A 250 -3.95 -1.56 -22.71
C ASN A 250 -2.78 -0.86 -22.04
N SER A 251 -2.12 -1.50 -21.09
CA SER A 251 -1.00 -0.93 -20.34
C SER A 251 0.02 -2.01 -19.96
N GLN A 252 1.03 -1.61 -19.20
CA GLN A 252 2.02 -2.53 -18.62
C GLN A 252 1.55 -3.19 -17.33
N LEU A 253 0.31 -2.95 -16.85
CA LEU A 253 -0.25 -3.65 -15.70
C LEU A 253 -0.23 -5.17 -15.97
N ASN A 254 0.40 -5.93 -15.09
CA ASN A 254 0.62 -7.35 -15.33
C ASN A 254 -0.45 -8.27 -14.73
N ASN A 255 -1.41 -7.71 -13.98
CA ASN A 255 -2.56 -8.45 -13.44
C ASN A 255 -3.74 -7.52 -13.15
N ASP A 256 -4.93 -7.87 -13.65
CA ASP A 256 -6.15 -7.08 -13.51
C ASP A 256 -6.85 -7.22 -12.15
N VAL A 257 -6.44 -8.20 -11.31
CA VAL A 257 -6.96 -8.37 -9.95
C VAL A 257 -6.14 -7.52 -9.00
N VAL A 258 -6.56 -6.27 -8.82
CA VAL A 258 -5.92 -5.32 -7.90
C VAL A 258 -6.52 -5.49 -6.51
N LEU A 259 -5.66 -5.67 -5.49
CA LEU A 259 -6.06 -5.91 -4.11
C LEU A 259 -5.87 -4.69 -3.20
N CYS A 260 -4.89 -3.85 -3.51
CA CYS A 260 -4.61 -2.63 -2.74
C CYS A 260 -3.90 -1.59 -3.60
N MET A 261 -4.03 -0.32 -3.20
CA MET A 261 -3.33 0.81 -3.80
C MET A 261 -2.84 1.76 -2.72
N THR A 262 -1.71 2.40 -2.94
CA THR A 262 -1.21 3.50 -2.11
C THR A 262 -0.38 4.47 -2.94
N GLU A 263 -0.33 5.73 -2.52
CA GLU A 263 0.51 6.74 -3.13
C GLU A 263 1.84 6.86 -2.40
N ARG A 264 2.93 6.97 -3.16
CA ARG A 264 4.27 7.28 -2.65
C ARG A 264 5.03 8.09 -3.69
N ASP A 265 5.53 9.26 -3.33
CA ASP A 265 6.35 10.14 -4.19
C ASP A 265 5.70 10.39 -5.57
N ASP A 266 4.42 10.80 -5.58
CA ASP A 266 3.59 11.03 -6.78
C ASP A 266 3.33 9.77 -7.65
N HIS A 267 3.84 8.59 -7.27
CA HIS A 267 3.59 7.31 -7.93
C HIS A 267 2.48 6.53 -7.23
N ILE A 268 1.72 5.78 -8.01
CA ILE A 268 0.69 4.87 -7.49
C ILE A 268 1.27 3.46 -7.45
N TRP A 269 1.39 2.95 -6.23
CA TRP A 269 1.80 1.58 -5.97
C TRP A 269 0.58 0.68 -5.91
N ILE A 270 0.56 -0.35 -6.73
CA ILE A 270 -0.59 -1.20 -7.00
C ILE A 270 -0.21 -2.64 -6.65
N GLY A 271 -0.77 -3.16 -5.57
CA GLY A 271 -0.62 -4.57 -5.18
C GLY A 271 -1.68 -5.43 -5.85
N THR A 272 -1.26 -6.54 -6.45
CA THR A 272 -2.13 -7.42 -7.24
C THR A 272 -2.15 -8.85 -6.70
N ASP A 273 -3.11 -9.66 -7.16
CA ASP A 273 -3.18 -11.09 -6.85
C ASP A 273 -2.42 -11.92 -7.89
N GLY A 274 -1.12 -12.06 -7.66
CA GLY A 274 -0.23 -12.87 -8.49
C GLY A 274 0.67 -12.11 -9.45
N GLY A 275 0.51 -10.78 -9.64
CA GLY A 275 1.38 -9.95 -10.47
C GLY A 275 2.37 -9.09 -9.65
N GLY A 276 2.51 -9.32 -8.34
CA GLY A 276 3.39 -8.53 -7.51
C GLY A 276 2.91 -7.09 -7.28
N ILE A 277 3.84 -6.14 -7.35
CA ILE A 277 3.58 -4.71 -7.19
C ILE A 277 3.89 -3.99 -8.50
N ASN A 278 2.92 -3.25 -9.01
CA ASN A 278 3.08 -2.36 -10.17
C ASN A 278 3.19 -0.92 -9.66
N ILE A 279 4.21 -0.18 -10.10
CA ILE A 279 4.46 1.21 -9.71
C ILE A 279 4.18 2.07 -10.93
N LEU A 280 3.07 2.78 -10.92
CA LEU A 280 2.64 3.66 -12.00
C LEU A 280 3.11 5.09 -11.73
N ASP A 281 3.77 5.69 -12.72
CA ASP A 281 3.90 7.15 -12.82
C ASP A 281 2.71 7.72 -13.60
N PRO A 282 1.77 8.41 -12.95
CA PRO A 282 0.61 8.97 -13.64
C PRO A 282 0.94 10.16 -14.55
N GLY A 283 2.16 10.68 -14.50
CA GLY A 283 2.62 11.79 -15.35
C GLY A 283 3.09 11.31 -16.71
N SER A 284 3.85 10.23 -16.76
CA SER A 284 4.36 9.61 -17.98
C SER A 284 3.49 8.46 -18.48
N ASN A 285 2.62 7.89 -17.65
CA ASN A 285 1.90 6.64 -17.84
C ASN A 285 2.82 5.40 -17.92
N GLU A 286 4.06 5.51 -17.47
CA GLU A 286 4.98 4.38 -17.41
C GLU A 286 4.74 3.57 -16.14
N MET A 287 4.97 2.26 -16.22
CA MET A 287 4.91 1.35 -15.09
C MET A 287 6.21 0.60 -14.92
N SER A 288 6.67 0.45 -13.69
CA SER A 288 7.68 -0.53 -13.31
C SER A 288 7.05 -1.63 -12.47
N ILE A 289 7.56 -2.85 -12.60
CA ILE A 289 6.98 -4.03 -11.97
C ILE A 289 8.00 -4.66 -11.03
N LEU A 290 7.56 -4.90 -9.79
CA LEU A 290 8.29 -5.66 -8.80
C LEU A 290 7.60 -7.02 -8.67
N GLU A 291 8.27 -8.08 -9.12
CA GLU A 291 7.71 -9.43 -9.10
C GLU A 291 8.69 -10.45 -8.51
N HIS A 292 8.17 -11.59 -8.12
CA HIS A 292 8.97 -12.72 -7.68
C HIS A 292 9.63 -13.40 -8.88
N ILE A 293 10.95 -13.47 -8.84
CA ILE A 293 11.76 -14.19 -9.83
C ILE A 293 12.35 -15.43 -9.14
N PRO A 294 11.95 -16.65 -9.54
CA PRO A 294 12.46 -17.87 -8.93
C PRO A 294 13.99 -17.95 -9.00
N GLY A 295 14.61 -18.22 -7.85
CA GLY A 295 16.08 -18.30 -7.73
C GLY A 295 16.76 -16.94 -7.52
N ASN A 296 16.05 -15.82 -7.60
CA ASN A 296 16.59 -14.49 -7.32
C ASN A 296 16.15 -14.00 -5.94
N SER A 297 17.05 -14.06 -4.96
CA SER A 297 16.81 -13.61 -3.59
C SER A 297 16.65 -12.08 -3.45
N TYR A 298 16.99 -11.33 -4.49
CA TYR A 298 16.85 -9.86 -4.56
C TYR A 298 15.53 -9.43 -5.23
N SER A 299 14.69 -10.37 -5.62
CA SER A 299 13.36 -10.08 -6.16
C SER A 299 12.29 -10.07 -5.06
N LEU A 300 11.08 -9.62 -5.40
CA LEU A 300 9.94 -9.66 -4.48
C LEU A 300 9.71 -11.11 -4.00
N PRO A 301 9.56 -11.37 -2.69
CA PRO A 301 9.44 -12.74 -2.17
C PRO A 301 8.22 -13.50 -2.67
N VAL A 302 7.10 -12.82 -2.94
CA VAL A 302 5.82 -13.39 -3.40
C VAL A 302 5.03 -12.39 -4.23
N ASN A 303 4.15 -12.86 -5.13
CA ASN A 303 3.41 -12.03 -6.07
C ASN A 303 2.00 -11.63 -5.64
N SER A 304 1.42 -12.22 -4.58
CA SER A 304 0.07 -11.84 -4.11
C SER A 304 0.17 -10.88 -2.93
N ILE A 305 -0.10 -9.59 -3.19
CA ILE A 305 0.05 -8.47 -2.25
C ILE A 305 -1.33 -7.98 -1.81
N LEU A 306 -1.65 -8.14 -0.52
CA LEU A 306 -2.95 -7.81 0.07
C LEU A 306 -3.08 -6.37 0.55
N CYS A 307 -1.99 -5.78 1.03
CA CYS A 307 -1.97 -4.42 1.52
C CYS A 307 -0.59 -3.78 1.34
N LEU A 308 -0.59 -2.47 1.18
CA LEU A 308 0.59 -1.61 1.08
C LEU A 308 0.47 -0.48 2.09
N HIS A 309 1.58 -0.10 2.69
CA HIS A 309 1.64 1.04 3.60
C HIS A 309 2.97 1.76 3.46
N ASN A 310 2.92 3.05 3.14
CA ASN A 310 4.08 3.92 3.10
C ASN A 310 4.29 4.54 4.48
N ASP A 311 5.49 4.36 5.07
CA ASP A 311 5.81 4.95 6.38
C ASP A 311 6.38 6.39 6.26
N VAL A 312 6.53 7.06 7.39
CA VAL A 312 7.05 8.44 7.44
C VAL A 312 8.52 8.58 7.01
N ASN A 313 9.25 7.46 6.94
CA ASN A 313 10.63 7.40 6.49
C ASN A 313 10.74 6.99 5.02
N ASN A 314 9.60 7.00 4.32
CA ASN A 314 9.48 6.61 2.93
C ASN A 314 9.82 5.13 2.63
N ASN A 315 9.75 4.23 3.63
CA ASN A 315 9.81 2.81 3.38
C ASN A 315 8.43 2.30 3.00
N MET A 316 8.37 1.43 1.98
CA MET A 316 7.14 0.74 1.64
C MET A 316 7.06 -0.59 2.39
N TRP A 317 5.93 -0.81 3.05
CA TRP A 317 5.59 -2.07 3.69
C TRP A 317 4.52 -2.79 2.90
N ALA A 318 4.74 -4.05 2.59
CA ALA A 318 3.78 -4.88 1.87
C ALA A 318 3.36 -6.07 2.72
N GLY A 319 2.08 -6.29 2.83
CA GLY A 319 1.49 -7.48 3.42
C GLY A 319 1.03 -8.42 2.32
N SER A 320 1.38 -9.68 2.44
CA SER A 320 1.18 -10.66 1.38
C SER A 320 0.29 -11.83 1.77
N ILE A 321 -0.18 -12.56 0.78
CA ILE A 321 -0.74 -13.90 0.95
C ILE A 321 0.43 -14.88 1.00
N ARG A 322 0.59 -15.59 2.14
CA ARG A 322 1.61 -16.64 2.36
C ARG A 322 3.07 -16.18 2.46
N GLY A 323 3.39 -14.91 2.26
CA GLY A 323 4.77 -14.40 2.36
C GLY A 323 5.03 -13.54 3.61
N GLY A 324 4.03 -13.33 4.46
CA GLY A 324 4.18 -12.49 5.64
C GLY A 324 4.29 -11.01 5.33
N LEU A 325 5.09 -10.29 6.12
CA LEU A 325 5.39 -8.87 5.97
C LEU A 325 6.67 -8.68 5.17
N ILE A 326 6.66 -7.74 4.23
CA ILE A 326 7.81 -7.39 3.39
C ILE A 326 8.11 -5.90 3.59
N ASN A 327 9.34 -5.58 3.98
CA ASN A 327 9.85 -4.21 3.96
C ASN A 327 10.59 -3.97 2.65
N ILE A 328 10.17 -2.96 1.90
CA ILE A 328 10.70 -2.59 0.59
C ILE A 328 11.39 -1.24 0.73
N ARG A 329 12.68 -1.21 0.49
CA ARG A 329 13.52 -0.01 0.56
C ARG A 329 14.16 0.26 -0.77
N GLU A 330 14.14 1.50 -1.18
CA GLU A 330 14.96 1.94 -2.29
C GLU A 330 16.42 2.03 -1.84
N ILE A 331 17.31 1.42 -2.61
CA ILE A 331 18.75 1.43 -2.32
C ILE A 331 19.50 2.14 -3.43
N SER A 332 20.43 3.01 -3.04
CA SER A 332 21.34 3.68 -3.96
C SER A 332 22.58 2.83 -4.31
N MET A 333 22.75 1.68 -3.64
CA MET A 333 23.88 0.77 -3.87
C MET A 333 23.41 -0.46 -4.63
N LYS A 334 24.12 -0.83 -5.71
CA LYS A 334 23.92 -2.10 -6.42
C LYS A 334 24.88 -3.14 -5.80
N THR A 335 24.32 -4.27 -5.39
CA THR A 335 25.12 -5.42 -4.92
C THR A 335 25.32 -6.37 -6.09
N TYR A 336 26.55 -6.73 -6.36
CA TYR A 336 26.92 -7.74 -7.34
C TYR A 336 27.31 -9.03 -6.60
N THR A 337 26.72 -10.14 -6.99
CA THR A 337 27.03 -11.48 -6.48
C THR A 337 27.42 -12.38 -7.65
N ASP A 338 27.81 -13.62 -7.38
CA ASP A 338 27.97 -14.64 -8.40
C ASP A 338 26.71 -14.80 -9.27
N VAL A 339 26.88 -15.37 -10.44
CA VAL A 339 25.83 -15.49 -11.45
C VAL A 339 24.58 -16.16 -10.85
N VAL A 340 23.49 -15.39 -10.80
CA VAL A 340 22.15 -15.90 -10.45
C VAL A 340 21.44 -16.29 -11.74
N PRO A 341 20.75 -17.44 -11.82
CA PRO A 341 19.99 -17.82 -13.01
C PRO A 341 19.05 -16.70 -13.49
N GLY A 342 19.26 -16.25 -14.74
CA GLY A 342 18.50 -15.15 -15.35
C GLY A 342 19.11 -13.74 -15.17
N ASN A 343 20.31 -13.63 -14.59
CA ASN A 343 21.05 -12.37 -14.52
C ASN A 343 22.51 -12.61 -14.96
N ASP A 344 22.83 -12.13 -16.15
CA ASP A 344 24.18 -12.27 -16.74
C ASP A 344 25.19 -11.22 -16.20
N ASP A 345 24.73 -10.27 -15.37
CA ASP A 345 25.55 -9.18 -14.79
C ASP A 345 26.18 -9.54 -13.42
N GLY A 346 26.31 -10.82 -13.11
CA GLY A 346 26.89 -11.30 -11.84
C GLY A 346 28.41 -11.34 -11.86
N LEU A 347 29.00 -11.44 -10.64
CA LEU A 347 30.42 -11.74 -10.47
C LEU A 347 30.69 -13.20 -10.80
N SER A 348 31.93 -13.49 -11.24
CA SER A 348 32.38 -14.87 -11.45
C SER A 348 32.57 -15.67 -10.16
N ASP A 349 32.72 -14.97 -9.01
CA ASP A 349 32.81 -15.52 -7.65
C ASP A 349 32.48 -14.41 -6.64
N ASN A 350 31.85 -14.77 -5.50
CA ASN A 350 31.51 -13.83 -4.43
C ASN A 350 32.67 -13.35 -3.57
N ALA A 351 33.77 -14.08 -3.56
CA ALA A 351 34.95 -13.71 -2.79
C ALA A 351 35.79 -12.66 -3.54
N VAL A 352 35.51 -11.39 -3.31
CA VAL A 352 36.22 -10.26 -3.92
C VAL A 352 37.56 -10.05 -3.19
N LEU A 353 38.67 -10.16 -3.92
CA LEU A 353 40.03 -9.96 -3.40
C LEU A 353 40.58 -8.57 -3.68
N SER A 354 40.20 -7.95 -4.81
CA SER A 354 40.71 -6.66 -5.22
C SER A 354 39.72 -5.86 -6.06
N LEU A 355 39.82 -4.54 -5.96
CA LEU A 355 39.07 -3.58 -6.78
C LEU A 355 40.05 -2.57 -7.37
N TYR A 356 39.89 -2.25 -8.65
CA TYR A 356 40.65 -1.21 -9.33
C TYR A 356 39.70 -0.41 -10.25
N GLN A 357 39.74 0.91 -10.15
CA GLN A 357 39.05 1.80 -11.05
C GLN A 357 40.01 2.36 -12.09
N ASP A 358 39.72 2.14 -13.36
CA ASP A 358 40.48 2.74 -14.45
C ASP A 358 40.14 4.23 -14.57
N SER A 359 41.14 5.08 -14.40
CA SER A 359 40.99 6.54 -14.42
C SER A 359 40.65 7.13 -15.80
N VAL A 360 40.78 6.36 -16.88
CA VAL A 360 40.54 6.80 -18.26
C VAL A 360 39.17 6.36 -18.75
N SER A 361 38.80 5.10 -18.51
CA SER A 361 37.51 4.53 -18.95
C SER A 361 36.43 4.57 -17.89
N ASP A 362 36.77 4.89 -16.63
CA ASP A 362 35.93 4.84 -15.45
C ASP A 362 35.38 3.42 -15.11
N ASP A 363 35.97 2.41 -15.77
CA ASP A 363 35.64 1.01 -15.52
C ASP A 363 36.13 0.54 -14.15
N ILE A 364 35.35 -0.31 -13.51
CA ILE A 364 35.72 -0.98 -12.26
C ILE A 364 36.13 -2.42 -12.57
N TRP A 365 37.38 -2.76 -12.27
CA TRP A 365 37.91 -4.11 -12.38
C TRP A 365 37.87 -4.80 -11.03
N ILE A 366 37.32 -6.02 -11.01
CA ILE A 366 37.08 -6.77 -9.78
C ILE A 366 37.82 -8.12 -9.88
N GLY A 367 38.83 -8.31 -9.07
CA GLY A 367 39.53 -9.59 -8.93
C GLY A 367 38.84 -10.45 -7.87
N THR A 368 38.53 -11.70 -8.23
CA THR A 368 37.84 -12.66 -7.35
C THR A 368 38.70 -13.88 -7.06
N ASP A 369 38.40 -14.59 -5.94
CA ASP A 369 39.09 -15.82 -5.55
C ASP A 369 38.50 -17.02 -6.32
N GLY A 370 39.23 -17.45 -7.34
CA GLY A 370 38.82 -18.58 -8.19
C GLY A 370 38.00 -18.24 -9.42
N GLY A 371 37.27 -17.11 -9.44
CA GLY A 371 36.46 -16.69 -10.58
C GLY A 371 37.18 -15.83 -11.61
N GLY A 372 38.41 -15.36 -11.32
CA GLY A 372 39.21 -14.53 -12.22
C GLY A 372 38.90 -13.04 -12.12
N LEU A 373 38.89 -12.34 -13.27
CA LEU A 373 38.71 -10.89 -13.37
C LEU A 373 37.40 -10.53 -14.02
N ASN A 374 36.63 -9.67 -13.37
CA ASN A 374 35.37 -9.11 -13.84
C ASN A 374 35.56 -7.62 -14.19
N ARG A 375 34.78 -7.09 -15.11
CA ARG A 375 34.73 -5.68 -15.48
C ARG A 375 33.28 -5.15 -15.40
#